data_c7815f84bd90b941c6815b6cc1a282e4
#
_entry.id   c7815f84bd90b941c6815b6cc1a282e4
#
_cell.length_a   1.000
_cell.length_b   1.000
_cell.length_c   1.000
_cell.angle_alpha   90.00
_cell.angle_beta   90.00
_cell.angle_gamma   90.00
#
_symmetry.space_group_name_H-M   'P 1'
#
loop_
_entity.id
_entity.type
_entity.pdbx_description
1 polymer ?
#
loop_
_entity_poly.entity_id
_entity_poly.type
_entity_poly.pdbx_seq_one_letter_code
_entity_poly.pdbx_strand_id
1 'polypeptide(L)'
;YWIGTFVSILGFWVHKLALGWLTWELTSSPFWLGIVGFSALFPSFILAPFSGAIADKFGMRLVANYAIILSSVSAFLLGALVYLDATSIEIVCVLTLVQGMALAFDLPARQGLVYYLVERENLSSAIALNTTTFHIGAFIGPALFGLVVRFMGMEWHF
;
A
#
# COMPACT_ATOMS: atom_id res chain seq x y z
N TYR A 1 15.92 9.79 -1.55
CA TYR A 1 14.60 9.75 -0.90
C TYR A 1 13.47 9.74 -1.96
N TRP A 2 13.37 10.74 -2.84
CA TRP A 2 12.26 10.91 -3.77
C TRP A 2 12.08 9.74 -4.75
N ILE A 3 13.16 9.20 -5.31
CA ILE A 3 13.09 8.04 -6.22
C ILE A 3 12.53 6.81 -5.48
N GLY A 4 13.00 6.53 -4.29
CA GLY A 4 12.49 5.42 -3.48
C GLY A 4 11.00 5.59 -3.12
N THR A 5 10.60 6.81 -2.78
CA THR A 5 9.20 7.14 -2.49
C THR A 5 8.32 6.95 -3.74
N PHE A 6 8.78 7.40 -4.90
CA PHE A 6 8.04 7.23 -6.16
C PHE A 6 7.84 5.75 -6.51
N VAL A 7 8.90 4.94 -6.43
CA VAL A 7 8.82 3.49 -6.67
C VAL A 7 7.86 2.81 -5.67
N SER A 8 7.93 3.19 -4.39
CA SER A 8 7.01 2.68 -3.37
C SER A 8 5.54 3.02 -3.66
N ILE A 9 5.28 4.25 -4.12
CA ILE A 9 3.92 4.70 -4.48
C ILE A 9 3.40 3.93 -5.69
N LEU A 10 4.22 3.72 -6.71
CA LEU A 10 3.85 2.89 -7.87
C LEU A 10 3.51 1.46 -7.44
N GLY A 11 4.37 0.84 -6.62
CA GLY A 11 4.13 -0.49 -6.07
C GLY A 11 2.83 -0.57 -5.28
N PHE A 12 2.54 0.43 -4.45
CA PHE A 12 1.29 0.53 -3.69
C PHE A 12 0.05 0.53 -4.60
N TRP A 13 0.04 1.33 -5.67
CA TRP A 13 -1.10 1.41 -6.58
C TRP A 13 -1.27 0.15 -7.42
N VAL A 14 -0.18 -0.42 -7.93
CA VAL A 14 -0.20 -1.71 -8.65
C VAL A 14 -0.73 -2.82 -7.74
N HIS A 15 -0.22 -2.91 -6.51
CA HIS A 15 -0.66 -3.91 -5.53
C HIS A 15 -2.15 -3.76 -5.18
N LYS A 16 -2.62 -2.53 -4.98
CA LYS A 16 -4.03 -2.24 -4.70
C LYS A 16 -4.97 -2.74 -5.80
N LEU A 17 -4.58 -2.56 -7.05
CA LEU A 17 -5.35 -3.04 -8.20
C LEU A 17 -5.29 -4.56 -8.32
N ALA A 18 -4.11 -5.15 -8.10
CA ALA A 18 -3.94 -6.60 -8.09
C ALA A 18 -4.80 -7.27 -7.02
N LEU A 19 -4.91 -6.66 -5.81
CA LEU A 19 -5.82 -7.13 -4.76
C LEU A 19 -7.29 -7.09 -5.19
N GLY A 20 -7.73 -6.00 -5.81
CA GLY A 20 -9.09 -5.89 -6.33
C GLY A 20 -9.39 -6.95 -7.40
N TRP A 21 -8.46 -7.13 -8.32
CA TRP A 21 -8.56 -8.15 -9.36
C TRP A 21 -8.62 -9.57 -8.78
N LEU A 22 -7.66 -9.92 -7.91
CA LEU A 22 -7.61 -11.22 -7.24
C LEU A 22 -8.90 -11.52 -6.45
N THR A 23 -9.43 -10.53 -5.74
CA THR A 23 -10.68 -10.66 -4.99
C THR A 23 -11.85 -10.96 -5.93
N TRP A 24 -11.89 -10.28 -7.07
CA TRP A 24 -12.92 -10.54 -8.08
C TRP A 24 -12.79 -11.93 -8.69
N GLU A 25 -11.58 -12.36 -9.03
CA GLU A 25 -11.31 -13.66 -9.60
C GLU A 25 -11.70 -14.80 -8.65
N LEU A 26 -11.40 -14.66 -7.36
CA LEU A 26 -11.72 -15.67 -6.36
C LEU A 26 -13.22 -15.75 -6.01
N THR A 27 -13.96 -14.64 -6.12
CA THR A 27 -15.31 -14.58 -5.55
C THR A 27 -16.40 -14.17 -6.53
N SER A 28 -16.03 -13.47 -7.61
CA SER A 28 -16.97 -12.83 -8.56
C SER A 28 -18.07 -12.00 -7.85
N SER A 29 -17.77 -11.45 -6.68
CA SER A 29 -18.75 -10.81 -5.80
C SER A 29 -18.34 -9.39 -5.42
N PRO A 30 -19.18 -8.38 -5.71
CA PRO A 30 -18.95 -7.00 -5.26
C PRO A 30 -18.90 -6.86 -3.73
N PHE A 31 -19.58 -7.75 -3.02
CA PHE A 31 -19.57 -7.75 -1.56
C PHE A 31 -18.16 -7.99 -1.00
N TRP A 32 -17.44 -8.97 -1.53
CA TRP A 32 -16.08 -9.27 -1.11
C TRP A 32 -15.09 -8.18 -1.48
N LEU A 33 -15.28 -7.49 -2.62
CA LEU A 33 -14.50 -6.28 -2.93
C LEU A 33 -14.67 -5.21 -1.85
N GLY A 34 -15.91 -5.03 -1.34
CA GLY A 34 -16.19 -4.14 -0.23
C GLY A 34 -15.50 -4.58 1.06
N ILE A 35 -15.53 -5.87 1.41
CA ILE A 35 -14.88 -6.43 2.61
C ILE A 35 -13.36 -6.25 2.55
N VAL A 36 -12.71 -6.57 1.43
CA VAL A 36 -11.27 -6.39 1.26
C VAL A 36 -10.90 -4.91 1.31
N GLY A 37 -11.67 -4.03 0.65
CA GLY A 37 -11.48 -2.58 0.74
C GLY A 37 -11.65 -2.04 2.16
N PHE A 38 -12.64 -2.52 2.90
CA PHE A 38 -12.82 -2.21 4.31
C PHE A 38 -11.64 -2.69 5.16
N SER A 39 -11.19 -3.93 4.96
CA SER A 39 -10.03 -4.51 5.66
C SER A 39 -8.76 -3.70 5.47
N ALA A 40 -8.58 -3.08 4.30
CA ALA A 40 -7.43 -2.21 4.01
C ALA A 40 -7.49 -0.88 4.79
N LEU A 41 -8.67 -0.33 5.03
CA LEU A 41 -8.84 1.00 5.62
C LEU A 41 -9.16 0.98 7.12
N PHE A 42 -9.86 -0.04 7.59
CA PHE A 42 -10.34 -0.15 8.95
C PHE A 42 -9.23 -0.04 10.02
N PRO A 43 -8.07 -0.73 9.89
CA PRO A 43 -6.98 -0.57 10.84
C PRO A 43 -6.44 0.86 10.89
N SER A 44 -6.36 1.53 9.74
CA SER A 44 -5.90 2.92 9.67
C SER A 44 -6.82 3.85 10.44
N PHE A 45 -8.14 3.64 10.37
CA PHE A 45 -9.10 4.44 11.12
C PHE A 45 -8.93 4.30 12.64
N ILE A 46 -8.74 3.07 13.14
CA ILE A 46 -8.58 2.80 14.57
C ILE A 46 -7.19 3.23 15.08
N LEU A 47 -6.14 2.97 14.30
CA LEU A 47 -4.77 3.17 14.74
C LEU A 47 -4.25 4.60 14.50
N ALA A 48 -4.92 5.39 13.65
CA ALA A 48 -4.49 6.76 13.34
C ALA A 48 -4.21 7.64 14.57
N PRO A 49 -5.06 7.65 15.64
CA PRO A 49 -4.79 8.47 16.81
C PRO A 49 -3.51 8.07 17.56
N PHE A 50 -3.10 6.80 17.46
CA PHE A 50 -1.96 6.25 18.18
C PHE A 50 -0.68 6.26 17.35
N SER A 51 -0.79 6.20 16.04
CA SER A 51 0.34 6.04 15.13
C SER A 51 1.29 7.24 15.16
N GLY A 52 0.78 8.47 15.29
CA GLY A 52 1.58 9.67 15.45
C GLY A 52 2.39 9.64 16.74
N ALA A 53 1.73 9.37 17.88
CA ALA A 53 2.38 9.30 19.18
C ALA A 53 3.47 8.19 19.25
N ILE A 54 3.23 7.06 18.60
CA ILE A 54 4.20 5.97 18.49
C ILE A 54 5.40 6.40 17.62
N ALA A 55 5.14 7.06 16.49
CA ALA A 55 6.19 7.57 15.62
C ALA A 55 7.06 8.63 16.30
N ASP A 56 6.46 9.50 17.11
CA ASP A 56 7.19 10.50 17.90
C ASP A 56 8.05 9.85 19.00
N LYS A 57 7.53 8.81 19.67
CA LYS A 57 8.22 8.14 20.77
C LYS A 57 9.38 7.25 20.31
N PHE A 58 9.19 6.48 19.25
CA PHE A 58 10.19 5.49 18.78
C PHE A 58 11.06 5.99 17.63
N GLY A 59 10.73 7.14 17.07
CA GLY A 59 11.41 7.74 15.93
C GLY A 59 10.77 7.37 14.58
N MET A 60 10.48 8.38 13.78
CA MET A 60 9.74 8.27 12.52
C MET A 60 10.41 7.33 11.51
N ARG A 61 11.76 7.34 11.43
CA ARG A 61 12.50 6.44 10.52
C ARG A 61 12.31 4.97 10.88
N LEU A 62 12.36 4.67 12.17
CA LEU A 62 12.24 3.29 12.66
C LEU A 62 10.83 2.77 12.41
N VAL A 63 9.81 3.56 12.73
CA VAL A 63 8.41 3.21 12.51
C VAL A 63 8.11 3.04 11.02
N ALA A 64 8.56 3.96 10.16
CA ALA A 64 8.40 3.83 8.71
C ALA A 64 9.08 2.57 8.15
N ASN A 65 10.30 2.25 8.61
CA ASN A 65 11.00 1.06 8.16
C ASN A 65 10.26 -0.25 8.54
N TYR A 66 9.77 -0.35 9.78
CA TYR A 66 9.00 -1.51 10.20
C TYR A 66 7.67 -1.63 9.44
N ALA A 67 6.99 -0.51 9.19
CA ALA A 67 5.77 -0.48 8.41
C ALA A 67 6.02 -0.97 6.96
N ILE A 68 7.11 -0.52 6.32
CA ILE A 68 7.49 -0.97 4.98
C ILE A 68 7.81 -2.46 4.97
N ILE A 69 8.60 -2.95 5.93
CA ILE A 69 8.95 -4.37 6.03
C ILE A 69 7.67 -5.20 6.20
N LEU A 70 6.78 -4.82 7.11
CA LEU A 70 5.52 -5.53 7.35
C LEU A 70 4.65 -5.57 6.09
N SER A 71 4.51 -4.44 5.40
CA SER A 71 3.78 -4.36 4.13
C SER A 71 4.40 -5.21 3.04
N SER A 72 5.74 -5.18 2.91
CA SER A 72 6.47 -5.95 1.90
C SER A 72 6.36 -7.46 2.15
N VAL A 73 6.50 -7.89 3.41
CA VAL A 73 6.36 -9.31 3.79
C VAL A 73 4.93 -9.79 3.50
N SER A 74 3.91 -9.00 3.84
CA SER A 74 2.52 -9.35 3.56
C SER A 74 2.24 -9.45 2.06
N ALA A 75 2.78 -8.53 1.26
CA ALA A 75 2.62 -8.54 -0.18
C ALA A 75 3.34 -9.75 -0.82
N PHE A 76 4.57 -10.04 -0.36
CA PHE A 76 5.33 -11.19 -0.83
C PHE A 76 4.65 -12.52 -0.47
N LEU A 77 4.15 -12.64 0.76
CA LEU A 77 3.42 -13.81 1.21
C LEU A 77 2.15 -14.04 0.38
N LEU A 78 1.40 -12.97 0.11
CA LEU A 78 0.23 -13.07 -0.77
C LEU A 78 0.62 -13.53 -2.18
N GLY A 79 1.65 -12.94 -2.77
CA GLY A 79 2.16 -13.36 -4.08
C GLY A 79 2.61 -14.82 -4.11
N ALA A 80 3.28 -15.29 -3.07
CA ALA A 80 3.70 -16.68 -2.95
C ALA A 80 2.50 -17.64 -2.85
N LEU A 81 1.48 -17.28 -2.07
CA LEU A 81 0.26 -18.07 -1.94
C LEU A 81 -0.55 -18.13 -3.24
N VAL A 82 -0.61 -17.03 -3.98
CA VAL A 82 -1.22 -17.00 -5.32
C VAL A 82 -0.46 -17.93 -6.26
N TYR A 83 0.86 -17.87 -6.27
CA TYR A 83 1.70 -18.73 -7.12
C TYR A 83 1.55 -20.23 -6.81
N LEU A 84 1.26 -20.57 -5.55
CA LEU A 84 1.07 -21.95 -5.08
C LEU A 84 -0.39 -22.43 -5.21
N ASP A 85 -1.29 -21.65 -5.81
CA ASP A 85 -2.74 -21.93 -5.86
C ASP A 85 -3.37 -22.20 -4.46
N ALA A 86 -2.77 -21.66 -3.41
CA ALA A 86 -3.18 -21.85 -2.02
C ALA A 86 -3.91 -20.64 -1.43
N THR A 87 -4.44 -19.75 -2.29
CA THR A 87 -5.07 -18.51 -1.86
C THR A 87 -6.56 -18.70 -1.63
N SER A 88 -7.02 -18.29 -0.44
CA SER A 88 -8.45 -18.17 -0.15
C SER A 88 -8.82 -16.70 0.16
N ILE A 89 -10.09 -16.37 0.06
CA ILE A 89 -10.55 -15.00 0.28
C ILE A 89 -10.30 -14.55 1.74
N GLU A 90 -10.34 -15.47 2.69
CA GLU A 90 -10.06 -15.20 4.10
C GLU A 90 -8.60 -14.79 4.29
N ILE A 91 -7.67 -15.47 3.60
CA ILE A 91 -6.25 -15.14 3.62
C ILE A 91 -6.02 -13.76 3.01
N VAL A 92 -6.68 -13.44 1.89
CA VAL A 92 -6.64 -12.12 1.27
C VAL A 92 -7.08 -11.05 2.27
N CYS A 93 -8.21 -11.26 2.96
CA CYS A 93 -8.72 -10.32 3.96
C CYS A 93 -7.73 -10.12 5.12
N VAL A 94 -7.17 -11.20 5.67
CA VAL A 94 -6.21 -11.13 6.79
C VAL A 94 -4.93 -10.39 6.37
N LEU A 95 -4.35 -10.73 5.22
CA LEU A 95 -3.13 -10.06 4.75
C LEU A 95 -3.38 -8.60 4.39
N THR A 96 -4.55 -8.27 3.84
CA THR A 96 -4.96 -6.88 3.58
C THR A 96 -5.15 -6.11 4.88
N LEU A 97 -5.68 -6.73 5.92
CA LEU A 97 -5.80 -6.15 7.24
C LEU A 97 -4.43 -5.82 7.86
N VAL A 98 -3.46 -6.74 7.73
CA VAL A 98 -2.06 -6.51 8.15
C VAL A 98 -1.43 -5.35 7.37
N GLN A 99 -1.68 -5.25 6.07
CA GLN A 99 -1.21 -4.12 5.26
C GLN A 99 -1.87 -2.80 5.67
N GLY A 100 -3.16 -2.83 6.01
CA GLY A 100 -3.86 -1.67 6.56
C GLY A 100 -3.26 -1.17 7.88
N MET A 101 -2.83 -2.10 8.76
CA MET A 101 -2.06 -1.74 9.96
C MET A 101 -0.73 -1.09 9.61
N ALA A 102 0.03 -1.68 8.69
CA ALA A 102 1.29 -1.11 8.23
C ALA A 102 1.09 0.31 7.67
N LEU A 103 0.08 0.53 6.85
CA LEU A 103 -0.27 1.83 6.27
C LEU A 103 -0.61 2.87 7.35
N ALA A 104 -1.30 2.46 8.43
CA ALA A 104 -1.65 3.33 9.55
C ALA A 104 -0.42 3.97 10.21
N PHE A 105 0.70 3.25 10.25
CA PHE A 105 1.97 3.74 10.81
C PHE A 105 2.87 4.40 9.77
N ASP A 106 2.88 3.89 8.53
CA ASP A 106 3.74 4.40 7.46
C ASP A 106 3.40 5.84 7.09
N LEU A 107 2.11 6.16 6.94
CA LEU A 107 1.67 7.46 6.45
C LEU A 107 2.11 8.63 7.36
N PRO A 108 1.82 8.64 8.68
CA PRO A 108 2.25 9.73 9.55
C PRO A 108 3.78 9.75 9.74
N ALA A 109 4.44 8.59 9.78
CA ALA A 109 5.88 8.51 9.91
C ALA A 109 6.60 9.11 8.68
N ARG A 110 6.13 8.83 7.47
CA ARG A 110 6.67 9.45 6.24
C ARG A 110 6.40 10.94 6.17
N GLN A 111 5.20 11.38 6.53
CA GLN A 111 4.88 12.81 6.56
C GLN A 111 5.78 13.55 7.55
N GLY A 112 5.97 13.01 8.75
CA GLY A 112 6.87 13.56 9.73
C GLY A 112 8.33 13.61 9.26
N LEU A 113 8.81 12.58 8.54
CA LEU A 113 10.17 12.58 8.00
C LEU A 113 10.44 13.75 7.05
N VAL A 114 9.44 14.19 6.27
CA VAL A 114 9.61 15.35 5.37
C VAL A 114 9.97 16.60 6.15
N TYR A 115 9.36 16.81 7.33
CA TYR A 115 9.66 17.97 8.18
C TYR A 115 11.11 17.97 8.72
N TYR A 116 11.73 16.78 8.86
CA TYR A 116 13.12 16.66 9.31
C TYR A 116 14.16 16.70 8.19
N LEU A 117 13.72 16.43 6.95
CA LEU A 117 14.61 16.32 5.80
C LEU A 117 14.74 17.63 5.02
N VAL A 118 13.83 18.58 5.23
CA VAL A 118 13.73 19.80 4.44
C VAL A 118 13.76 21.01 5.34
N GLU A 119 14.49 22.06 4.95
CA GLU A 119 14.50 23.36 5.62
C GLU A 119 13.11 24.00 5.57
N ARG A 120 12.76 24.78 6.60
CA ARG A 120 11.42 25.39 6.74
C ARG A 120 10.98 26.20 5.53
N GLU A 121 11.93 26.85 4.85
CA GLU A 121 11.67 27.67 3.65
C GLU A 121 11.19 26.83 2.46
N ASN A 122 11.64 25.56 2.37
CA ASN A 122 11.34 24.64 1.27
C ASN A 122 10.23 23.64 1.60
N LEU A 123 9.63 23.72 2.80
CA LEU A 123 8.68 22.75 3.29
C LEU A 123 7.41 22.67 2.43
N SER A 124 6.86 23.82 2.01
CA SER A 124 5.67 23.88 1.15
C SER A 124 5.94 23.21 -0.20
N SER A 125 7.11 23.43 -0.78
CA SER A 125 7.52 22.81 -2.04
C SER A 125 7.72 21.30 -1.90
N ALA A 126 8.27 20.85 -0.78
CA ALA A 126 8.46 19.43 -0.49
C ALA A 126 7.11 18.70 -0.30
N ILE A 127 6.15 19.32 0.39
CA ILE A 127 4.80 18.79 0.55
C ILE A 127 4.09 18.73 -0.80
N ALA A 128 4.17 19.81 -1.60
CA ALA A 128 3.59 19.84 -2.95
C ALA A 128 4.16 18.75 -3.85
N LEU A 129 5.51 18.56 -3.82
CA LEU A 129 6.18 17.51 -4.58
C LEU A 129 5.74 16.11 -4.13
N ASN A 130 5.60 15.88 -2.82
CA ASN A 130 5.14 14.60 -2.29
C ASN A 130 3.70 14.29 -2.73
N THR A 131 2.81 15.28 -2.65
CA THR A 131 1.42 15.15 -3.10
C THR A 131 1.34 14.92 -4.61
N THR A 132 2.11 15.65 -5.39
CA THR A 132 2.19 15.48 -6.85
C THR A 132 2.69 14.08 -7.21
N THR A 133 3.74 13.60 -6.52
CA THR A 133 4.29 12.25 -6.69
C THR A 133 3.22 11.18 -6.41
N PHE A 134 2.42 11.36 -5.37
CA PHE A 134 1.32 10.46 -5.03
C PHE A 134 0.26 10.42 -6.13
N HIS A 135 -0.16 11.58 -6.65
CA HIS A 135 -1.15 11.65 -7.73
C HIS A 135 -0.63 11.11 -9.06
N ILE A 136 0.64 11.36 -9.40
CA ILE A 136 1.28 10.76 -10.56
C ILE A 136 1.29 9.23 -10.44
N GLY A 137 1.63 8.70 -9.26
CA GLY A 137 1.57 7.27 -8.99
C GLY A 137 0.17 6.69 -9.12
N ALA A 138 -0.85 7.43 -8.64
CA ALA A 138 -2.26 7.05 -8.78
C ALA A 138 -2.73 6.97 -10.23
N PHE A 139 -2.15 7.79 -11.10
CA PHE A 139 -2.46 7.78 -12.54
C PHE A 139 -1.67 6.72 -13.31
N ILE A 140 -0.37 6.60 -13.04
CA ILE A 140 0.52 5.67 -13.74
C ILE A 140 0.32 4.22 -13.26
N GLY A 141 0.04 4.00 -11.97
CA GLY A 141 -0.12 2.68 -11.38
C GLY A 141 -1.13 1.79 -12.11
N PRO A 142 -2.36 2.25 -12.37
CA PRO A 142 -3.34 1.52 -13.17
C PRO A 142 -2.88 1.19 -14.58
N ALA A 143 -2.19 2.13 -15.25
CA ALA A 143 -1.65 1.91 -16.58
C ALA A 143 -0.57 0.82 -16.59
N LEU A 144 0.34 0.85 -15.60
CA LEU A 144 1.37 -0.19 -15.43
C LEU A 144 0.73 -1.54 -15.12
N PHE A 145 -0.27 -1.59 -14.24
CA PHE A 145 -0.98 -2.83 -13.94
C PHE A 145 -1.62 -3.41 -15.19
N GLY A 146 -2.32 -2.61 -15.99
CA GLY A 146 -2.91 -3.04 -17.25
C GLY A 146 -1.88 -3.57 -18.26
N LEU A 147 -0.69 -2.95 -18.33
CA LEU A 147 0.41 -3.45 -19.15
C LEU A 147 0.94 -4.79 -18.65
N VAL A 148 1.15 -4.94 -17.34
CA VAL A 148 1.63 -6.19 -16.73
C VAL A 148 0.64 -7.32 -17.03
N VAL A 149 -0.65 -7.10 -16.81
CA VAL A 149 -1.71 -8.10 -17.12
C VAL A 149 -1.68 -8.49 -18.59
N ARG A 150 -1.51 -7.53 -19.51
CA ARG A 150 -1.46 -7.80 -20.96
C ARG A 150 -0.23 -8.60 -21.38
N PHE A 151 0.96 -8.31 -20.82
CA PHE A 151 2.20 -8.96 -21.21
C PHE A 151 2.43 -10.32 -20.53
N MET A 152 1.91 -10.52 -19.32
CA MET A 152 2.04 -11.79 -18.60
C MET A 152 1.06 -12.86 -19.11
N GLY A 153 0.26 -12.52 -20.15
CA GLY A 153 -0.62 -13.50 -20.81
C GLY A 153 -1.54 -14.16 -19.80
N MET A 154 -2.24 -13.35 -19.01
CA MET A 154 -3.36 -13.87 -18.23
C MET A 154 -4.51 -14.23 -19.19
N GLU A 155 -4.25 -15.19 -20.07
CA GLU A 155 -5.25 -16.05 -20.66
C GLU A 155 -5.69 -17.06 -19.59
N TRP A 156 -6.14 -16.57 -18.46
CA TRP A 156 -6.79 -17.41 -17.48
C TRP A 156 -8.27 -17.39 -17.78
N HIS A 157 -8.62 -18.38 -18.54
CA HIS A 157 -9.92 -18.99 -18.80
C HIS A 157 -11.16 -18.23 -18.33
N PHE A 158 -11.84 -17.65 -19.31
CA PHE A 158 -13.28 -17.65 -19.34
C PHE A 158 -13.80 -19.04 -19.78
#